data_c3295cc6dbb3b9caea757f0d4609cb3f
#
_entry.id   c3295cc6dbb3b9caea757f0d4609cb3f
#
_cell.length_a   1.000
_cell.length_b   1.000
_cell.length_c   1.000
_cell.angle_alpha   90.00
_cell.angle_beta   90.00
_cell.angle_gamma   90.00
#
_symmetry.space_group_name_H-M   'P 1'
#
loop_
_entity.id
_entity.type
_entity.pdbx_description
1 polymer ?
#
loop_
_entity_poly.entity_id
_entity_poly.type
_entity_poly.pdbx_seq_one_letter_code
_entity_poly.pdbx_strand_id
1 'polypeptide(L)'
;MIDKGLTSADSVGGRTVVPASFTGGRRYHVMNFQDAMAICRVFGPPDLFVTFTCNTKWREIVDALRYEPGQLPCDRSDLVVRVFHMKVDEFIEDIREGRTFSVVRAGRPPYNLAGIANFLCFM
;
A
#
# COMPACT_ATOMS: atom_id res chain seq x y z
N MET A 1 17.08 -20.20 46.60
CA MET A 1 17.32 -20.86 45.29
C MET A 1 16.61 -19.98 44.26
N ILE A 2 17.35 -19.13 43.57
CA ILE A 2 16.78 -18.19 42.60
C ILE A 2 16.74 -18.93 41.26
N ASP A 3 15.52 -19.28 40.82
CA ASP A 3 15.32 -19.83 39.47
C ASP A 3 15.92 -18.89 38.43
N LYS A 4 16.88 -19.41 37.67
CA LYS A 4 17.40 -18.70 36.50
C LYS A 4 16.25 -18.61 35.50
N GLY A 5 15.53 -17.48 35.55
CA GLY A 5 14.52 -17.16 34.54
C GLY A 5 15.13 -17.28 33.14
N LEU A 6 14.40 -17.92 32.28
CA LEU A 6 14.72 -18.04 30.84
C LEU A 6 14.92 -16.63 30.27
N THR A 7 16.18 -16.27 29.99
CA THR A 7 16.58 -14.93 29.57
C THR A 7 16.56 -14.74 28.05
N SER A 8 16.25 -15.79 27.27
CA SER A 8 16.16 -15.70 25.81
C SER A 8 14.70 -15.54 25.37
N ALA A 9 14.40 -14.49 24.64
CA ALA A 9 13.09 -14.26 24.05
C ALA A 9 12.60 -15.42 23.16
N ASP A 10 13.52 -16.20 22.60
CA ASP A 10 13.22 -17.38 21.80
C ASP A 10 12.64 -18.55 22.63
N SER A 11 12.87 -18.55 23.96
CA SER A 11 12.38 -19.63 24.84
C SER A 11 11.04 -19.28 25.52
N VAL A 12 10.63 -18.01 25.48
CA VAL A 12 9.43 -17.52 26.18
C VAL A 12 8.22 -17.41 25.28
N GLY A 13 8.41 -17.29 23.96
CA GLY A 13 7.33 -17.13 23.00
C GLY A 13 7.21 -18.30 22.01
N GLY A 14 5.99 -18.75 21.76
CA GLY A 14 5.73 -19.66 20.64
C GLY A 14 6.03 -18.95 19.31
N ARG A 15 6.65 -19.64 18.36
CA ARG A 15 6.93 -19.10 17.02
C ARG A 15 5.61 -18.86 16.28
N THR A 16 5.20 -17.59 16.18
CA THR A 16 3.98 -17.22 15.46
C THR A 16 4.29 -17.10 13.98
N VAL A 17 3.58 -17.88 13.16
CA VAL A 17 3.67 -17.79 11.70
C VAL A 17 2.62 -16.81 11.21
N VAL A 18 3.07 -15.65 10.73
CA VAL A 18 2.19 -14.60 10.18
C VAL A 18 1.73 -15.04 8.77
N PRO A 19 0.42 -14.97 8.46
CA PRO A 19 -0.11 -15.32 7.15
C PRO A 19 0.38 -14.36 6.06
N ALA A 20 0.31 -14.79 4.79
CA ALA A 20 0.71 -13.95 3.65
C ALA A 20 -0.18 -12.72 3.44
N SER A 21 -1.40 -12.74 3.97
CA SER A 21 -2.33 -11.59 3.95
C SER A 21 -1.96 -10.48 4.94
N PHE A 22 -1.04 -10.73 5.88
CA PHE A 22 -0.60 -9.71 6.82
C PHE A 22 0.30 -8.71 6.11
N THR A 23 -0.21 -7.50 5.93
CA THR A 23 0.45 -6.40 5.22
C THR A 23 1.78 -6.03 5.90
N GLY A 24 2.84 -5.95 5.10
CA GLY A 24 4.20 -5.66 5.61
C GLY A 24 4.95 -6.89 6.12
N GLY A 25 4.31 -8.06 6.25
CA GLY A 25 4.98 -9.32 6.58
C GLY A 25 5.89 -9.80 5.45
N ARG A 26 6.97 -10.53 5.80
CA ARG A 26 7.91 -11.07 4.81
C ARG A 26 7.19 -11.92 3.75
N ARG A 27 6.23 -12.75 4.15
CA ARG A 27 5.45 -13.59 3.23
C ARG A 27 4.60 -12.76 2.27
N TYR A 28 4.04 -11.66 2.74
CA TYR A 28 3.30 -10.70 1.92
C TYR A 28 4.18 -10.13 0.79
N HIS A 29 5.38 -9.67 1.12
CA HIS A 29 6.31 -9.13 0.12
C HIS A 29 6.79 -10.20 -0.87
N VAL A 30 7.09 -11.41 -0.40
CA VAL A 30 7.50 -12.51 -1.28
C VAL A 30 6.38 -12.90 -2.24
N MET A 31 5.15 -13.00 -1.77
CA MET A 31 3.98 -13.28 -2.60
C MET A 31 3.80 -12.21 -3.68
N ASN A 32 3.84 -10.93 -3.29
CA ASN A 32 3.72 -9.81 -4.22
C ASN A 32 4.83 -9.81 -5.28
N PHE A 33 6.06 -10.11 -4.87
CA PHE A 33 7.18 -10.23 -5.79
C PHE A 33 6.99 -11.37 -6.78
N GLN A 34 6.57 -12.55 -6.32
CA GLN A 34 6.33 -13.72 -7.18
C GLN A 34 5.22 -13.45 -8.20
N ASP A 35 4.14 -12.79 -7.77
CA ASP A 35 3.05 -12.42 -8.67
C ASP A 35 3.52 -11.42 -9.74
N ALA A 36 4.30 -10.41 -9.35
CA ALA A 36 4.88 -9.46 -10.30
C ALA A 36 5.80 -10.16 -11.30
N MET A 37 6.64 -11.09 -10.83
CA MET A 37 7.52 -11.87 -11.69
C MET A 37 6.74 -12.80 -12.65
N ALA A 38 5.61 -13.36 -12.20
CA ALA A 38 4.74 -14.15 -13.06
C ALA A 38 4.14 -13.31 -14.20
N ILE A 39 3.71 -12.09 -13.91
CA ILE A 39 3.25 -11.13 -14.91
C ILE A 39 4.37 -10.81 -15.90
N CYS A 40 5.57 -10.50 -15.41
CA CYS A 40 6.73 -10.20 -16.27
C CYS A 40 7.13 -11.36 -17.18
N ARG A 41 6.92 -12.60 -16.75
CA ARG A 41 7.20 -13.79 -17.61
C ARG A 41 6.23 -13.92 -18.79
N VAL A 42 4.99 -13.48 -18.60
CA VAL A 42 3.94 -13.58 -19.63
C VAL A 42 3.98 -12.39 -20.58
N PHE A 43 4.13 -11.19 -20.05
CA PHE A 43 3.98 -9.94 -20.80
C PHE A 43 5.31 -9.25 -21.13
N GLY A 44 6.41 -9.68 -20.54
CA GLY A 44 7.70 -9.03 -20.67
C GLY A 44 8.06 -8.11 -19.49
N PRO A 45 9.16 -7.37 -19.58
CA PRO A 45 9.55 -6.42 -18.55
C PRO A 45 8.58 -5.23 -18.48
N PRO A 46 8.40 -4.62 -17.30
CA PRO A 46 7.52 -3.47 -17.14
C PRO A 46 8.09 -2.23 -17.84
N ASP A 47 7.24 -1.51 -18.56
CA ASP A 47 7.61 -0.24 -19.21
C ASP A 47 7.59 0.93 -18.25
N LEU A 48 6.67 0.91 -17.28
CA LEU A 48 6.47 2.00 -16.33
C LEU A 48 6.38 1.49 -14.89
N PHE A 49 7.07 2.22 -14.02
CA PHE A 49 6.94 2.10 -12.58
C PHE A 49 6.38 3.40 -12.02
N VAL A 50 5.16 3.36 -11.52
CA VAL A 50 4.45 4.54 -11.05
C VAL A 50 4.32 4.49 -9.54
N THR A 51 4.68 5.60 -8.88
CA THR A 51 4.46 5.81 -7.44
C THR A 51 3.37 6.87 -7.25
N PHE A 52 2.40 6.57 -6.40
CA PHE A 52 1.33 7.50 -6.07
C PHE A 52 1.38 7.81 -4.57
N THR A 53 1.62 9.06 -4.23
CA THR A 53 1.75 9.52 -2.84
C THR A 53 0.61 10.43 -2.44
N CYS A 54 0.23 10.39 -1.17
CA CYS A 54 -0.80 11.27 -0.63
C CYS A 54 -0.32 12.73 -0.58
N ASN A 55 -1.16 13.64 -1.06
CA ASN A 55 -0.96 15.07 -0.90
C ASN A 55 -1.99 15.62 0.09
N THR A 56 -1.53 16.03 1.26
CA THR A 56 -2.38 16.60 2.32
C THR A 56 -3.03 17.93 1.95
N LYS A 57 -2.62 18.55 0.81
CA LYS A 57 -3.19 19.77 0.28
C LYS A 57 -4.30 19.54 -0.74
N TRP A 58 -4.74 18.30 -0.96
CA TRP A 58 -5.89 18.06 -1.82
C TRP A 58 -7.12 18.81 -1.30
N ARG A 59 -7.90 19.32 -2.24
CA ARG A 59 -9.05 20.16 -1.94
C ARG A 59 -10.04 19.46 -1.01
N GLU A 60 -10.28 18.19 -1.22
CA GLU A 60 -11.18 17.38 -0.43
C GLU A 60 -10.75 17.31 1.04
N ILE A 61 -9.44 17.19 1.29
CA ILE A 61 -8.88 17.18 2.65
C ILE A 61 -9.00 18.56 3.29
N VAL A 62 -8.62 19.60 2.54
CA VAL A 62 -8.66 20.98 3.04
C VAL A 62 -10.09 21.41 3.34
N ASP A 63 -11.05 21.10 2.46
CA ASP A 63 -12.46 21.44 2.64
C ASP A 63 -13.07 20.72 3.84
N ALA A 64 -12.75 19.44 4.03
CA ALA A 64 -13.22 18.69 5.19
C ALA A 64 -12.65 19.20 6.52
N LEU A 65 -11.39 19.64 6.54
CA LEU A 65 -10.76 20.22 7.74
C LEU A 65 -11.30 21.61 8.10
N ARG A 66 -11.92 22.32 7.15
CA ARG A 66 -12.56 23.63 7.44
C ARG A 66 -13.72 23.53 8.41
N TYR A 67 -14.38 22.39 8.49
CA TYR A 67 -15.51 22.19 9.43
C TYR A 67 -15.06 22.05 10.89
N GLU A 68 -13.79 21.77 11.12
CA GLU A 68 -13.21 21.63 12.47
C GLU A 68 -11.95 22.50 12.60
N PRO A 69 -12.10 23.80 12.92
CA PRO A 69 -10.97 24.71 13.00
C PRO A 69 -9.96 24.28 14.06
N GLY A 70 -8.68 24.27 13.71
CA GLY A 70 -7.57 23.91 14.59
C GLY A 70 -7.05 22.49 14.44
N GLN A 71 -7.67 21.64 13.61
CA GLN A 71 -7.17 20.32 13.28
C GLN A 71 -6.20 20.35 12.10
N LEU A 72 -5.11 19.61 12.22
CA LEU A 72 -4.14 19.39 11.15
C LEU A 72 -4.47 18.08 10.42
N PRO A 73 -4.02 17.92 9.15
CA PRO A 73 -4.19 16.65 8.42
C PRO A 73 -3.61 15.43 9.15
N CYS A 74 -2.56 15.61 9.96
CA CYS A 74 -1.96 14.55 10.77
C CYS A 74 -2.87 14.07 11.92
N ASP A 75 -3.76 14.92 12.41
CA ASP A 75 -4.69 14.57 13.50
C ASP A 75 -5.87 13.75 12.98
N ARG A 76 -6.17 13.87 11.68
CA ARG A 76 -7.27 13.20 10.98
C ARG A 76 -6.76 12.25 9.89
N SER A 77 -5.96 11.29 10.31
CA SER A 77 -5.44 10.25 9.42
C SER A 77 -6.54 9.42 8.75
N ASP A 78 -7.68 9.25 9.42
CA ASP A 78 -8.89 8.58 8.89
C ASP A 78 -9.40 9.26 7.62
N LEU A 79 -9.51 10.58 7.63
CA LEU A 79 -9.93 11.38 6.49
C LEU A 79 -8.92 11.31 5.34
N VAL A 80 -7.63 11.48 5.67
CA VAL A 80 -6.54 11.45 4.69
C VAL A 80 -6.48 10.11 3.97
N VAL A 81 -6.58 9.00 4.71
CA VAL A 81 -6.59 7.64 4.14
C VAL A 81 -7.81 7.44 3.23
N ARG A 82 -8.98 7.89 3.64
CA ARG A 82 -10.22 7.75 2.85
C ARG A 82 -10.14 8.52 1.52
N VAL A 83 -9.69 9.78 1.55
CA VAL A 83 -9.50 10.58 0.33
C VAL A 83 -8.41 9.97 -0.55
N PHE A 84 -7.34 9.46 0.05
CA PHE A 84 -6.28 8.78 -0.68
C PHE A 84 -6.80 7.55 -1.45
N HIS A 85 -7.62 6.71 -0.82
CA HIS A 85 -8.27 5.57 -1.48
C HIS A 85 -9.10 5.99 -2.69
N MET A 86 -9.94 7.00 -2.52
CA MET A 86 -10.75 7.53 -3.62
C MET A 86 -9.88 7.97 -4.80
N LYS A 87 -8.78 8.69 -4.52
CA LYS A 87 -7.86 9.17 -5.55
C LYS A 87 -7.09 8.04 -6.23
N VAL A 88 -6.74 6.99 -5.50
CA VAL A 88 -6.09 5.81 -6.09
C VAL A 88 -7.06 5.05 -7.00
N ASP A 89 -8.30 4.87 -6.57
CA ASP A 89 -9.31 4.17 -7.37
C ASP A 89 -9.60 4.94 -8.67
N GLU A 90 -9.77 6.27 -8.59
CA GLU A 90 -9.93 7.16 -9.73
C GLU A 90 -8.72 7.06 -10.68
N PHE A 91 -7.51 7.08 -10.14
CA PHE A 91 -6.28 6.95 -10.93
C PHE A 91 -6.15 5.59 -11.62
N ILE A 92 -6.51 4.50 -10.95
CA ILE A 92 -6.50 3.15 -11.53
C ILE A 92 -7.53 3.05 -12.67
N GLU A 93 -8.69 3.66 -12.51
CA GLU A 93 -9.73 3.68 -13.53
C GLU A 93 -9.27 4.47 -14.77
N ASP A 94 -8.66 5.63 -14.58
CA ASP A 94 -8.06 6.43 -15.67
C ASP A 94 -6.99 5.66 -16.45
N ILE A 95 -6.18 4.86 -15.75
CA ILE A 95 -5.19 3.99 -16.39
C ILE A 95 -5.86 2.88 -17.18
N ARG A 96 -6.88 2.23 -16.63
CA ARG A 96 -7.61 1.12 -17.31
C ARG A 96 -8.33 1.60 -18.56
N GLU A 97 -8.87 2.81 -18.52
CA GLU A 97 -9.54 3.41 -19.67
C GLU A 97 -8.55 4.00 -20.70
N GLY A 98 -7.26 3.99 -20.40
CA GLY A 98 -6.22 4.53 -21.28
C GLY A 98 -6.21 6.04 -21.42
N ARG A 99 -6.84 6.76 -20.47
CA ARG A 99 -6.91 8.23 -20.50
C ARG A 99 -5.56 8.89 -20.23
N THR A 100 -4.79 8.32 -19.30
CA THR A 100 -3.51 8.89 -18.86
C THR A 100 -2.32 8.27 -19.58
N PHE A 101 -2.37 6.97 -19.81
CA PHE A 101 -1.38 6.21 -20.55
C PHE A 101 -2.08 5.47 -21.67
N SER A 102 -1.33 4.99 -22.65
CA SER A 102 -1.85 4.12 -23.70
C SER A 102 -2.47 2.84 -23.11
N VAL A 103 -3.04 1.99 -23.96
CA VAL A 103 -3.66 0.74 -23.53
C VAL A 103 -2.70 -0.11 -22.72
N VAL A 104 -3.04 -0.34 -21.46
CA VAL A 104 -2.26 -1.17 -20.54
C VAL A 104 -2.57 -2.64 -20.79
N ARG A 105 -1.56 -3.44 -21.08
CA ARG A 105 -1.70 -4.90 -21.30
C ARG A 105 -1.77 -5.68 -20.01
N ALA A 106 -0.97 -5.27 -19.03
CA ALA A 106 -0.93 -5.89 -17.71
C ALA A 106 -0.48 -4.88 -16.67
N GLY A 107 -0.99 -5.03 -15.46
CA GLY A 107 -0.61 -4.21 -14.32
C GLY A 107 -1.11 -4.79 -13.01
N ARG A 108 -0.40 -4.51 -11.94
CA ARG A 108 -0.82 -4.92 -10.60
C ARG A 108 -1.20 -3.69 -9.79
N PRO A 109 -2.50 -3.46 -9.52
CA PRO A 109 -2.91 -2.44 -8.59
C PRO A 109 -2.59 -2.88 -7.14
N PRO A 110 -2.21 -1.94 -6.28
CA PRO A 110 -2.01 -2.23 -4.87
C PRO A 110 -3.37 -2.41 -4.18
N TYR A 111 -3.71 -3.63 -3.81
CA TYR A 111 -4.97 -3.91 -3.09
C TYR A 111 -4.89 -3.66 -1.58
N ASN A 112 -3.72 -3.33 -1.04
CA ASN A 112 -3.53 -3.11 0.39
C ASN A 112 -2.85 -1.77 0.66
N LEU A 113 -3.67 -0.78 0.96
CA LEU A 113 -3.29 0.62 1.17
C LEU A 113 -2.93 0.95 2.62
N ALA A 114 -2.23 0.07 3.31
CA ALA A 114 -1.70 0.36 4.64
C ALA A 114 -0.26 0.89 4.60
N GLY A 115 0.02 1.85 3.70
CA GLY A 115 1.37 2.41 3.62
C GLY A 115 1.44 3.63 2.73
N ILE A 116 2.27 4.56 3.11
CA ILE A 116 2.43 5.91 2.52
C ILE A 116 2.95 5.88 1.07
N ALA A 117 3.32 4.73 0.53
CA ALA A 117 3.79 4.59 -0.84
C ALA A 117 3.21 3.33 -1.48
N ASN A 118 2.31 3.51 -2.42
CA ASN A 118 1.82 2.42 -3.25
C ASN A 118 2.61 2.36 -4.54
N PHE A 119 3.10 1.19 -4.84
CA PHE A 119 3.82 0.92 -6.07
C PHE A 119 2.87 0.29 -7.06
N LEU A 120 2.69 0.94 -8.20
CA LEU A 120 1.96 0.43 -9.35
C LEU A 120 2.98 0.12 -10.44
N CYS A 121 3.00 -1.10 -10.92
CA CYS A 121 3.83 -1.51 -12.04
C CYS A 121 2.92 -1.83 -13.22
N PHE A 122 3.11 -1.16 -14.34
CA PHE A 122 2.33 -1.35 -15.58
C PHE A 122 3.24 -1.74 -16.73
N MET A 123 2.69 -2.56 -17.61
CA MET A 123 3.29 -2.98 -18.86
C MET A 123 2.42 -2.59 -20.04
#